data_6e5311dda8ea5d54956fdf9a9b46a52e
#
_entry.id   6e5311dda8ea5d54956fdf9a9b46a52e
#
_cell.length_a   1.000
_cell.length_b   1.000
_cell.length_c   1.000
_cell.angle_alpha   90.00
_cell.angle_beta   90.00
_cell.angle_gamma   90.00
#
_symmetry.space_group_name_H-M   'P 1'
#
loop_
_entity.id
_entity.type
_entity.pdbx_description
1 polymer ?
#
loop_
_entity_poly.entity_id
_entity_poly.type
_entity_poly.pdbx_seq_one_letter_code
_entity_poly.pdbx_strand_id
1 'polypeptide(L)'
;MDIIGDIHGHADELVLLLEKLGYQYQSDTQTYQYPGNARKVVFVGDLVDRGPKIRETLMIVKSMVDNNVAYCIRGNHEDNAIKFWTPDHKNGGYQRKHSVKNIIQHYATVKAFQNHDEEWSMYLNWFTTLPYFLEFDRFRVIHASWHNSLLNSPTPFHIANHKVEHMVMHGEEVKMPDGCSFTDKDGNVRTAGRSQWWLNPRGLTYRRYLETYAHDIPGLDIPIPDHILETMGSGYGADEKPIFFGHYWLRGEPRIQAHNVCCLDYSVAKGGNLVAYRFDGEQQLDNNKFVVV
;
A
#
# COMPACT_ATOMS: atom_id res chain seq x y z
N MET A 1 -13.84 -11.80 4.37
CA MET A 1 -12.43 -11.42 4.43
C MET A 1 -12.30 -10.14 5.23
N ASP A 2 -11.18 -9.94 5.91
CA ASP A 2 -10.87 -8.67 6.57
C ASP A 2 -9.61 -8.11 5.92
N ILE A 3 -9.67 -6.92 5.33
CA ILE A 3 -8.55 -6.30 4.60
C ILE A 3 -7.93 -5.26 5.51
N ILE A 4 -6.61 -5.36 5.77
CA ILE A 4 -5.87 -4.50 6.71
C ILE A 4 -4.91 -3.63 5.93
N GLY A 5 -4.90 -2.32 6.26
CA GLY A 5 -4.04 -1.30 5.67
C GLY A 5 -2.57 -1.39 6.10
N ASP A 6 -1.80 -0.37 5.72
CA ASP A 6 -0.35 -0.25 5.96
C ASP A 6 -0.03 -0.30 7.46
N ILE A 7 0.87 -1.20 7.87
CA ILE A 7 1.16 -1.47 9.30
C ILE A 7 2.44 -0.79 9.76
N HIS A 8 3.47 -0.80 8.93
CA HIS A 8 4.75 -0.15 9.22
C HIS A 8 5.33 -0.43 10.62
N GLY A 9 5.39 -1.69 11.02
CA GLY A 9 6.00 -2.06 12.30
C GLY A 9 5.19 -1.67 13.55
N HIS A 10 3.90 -1.45 13.42
CA HIS A 10 2.97 -1.16 14.52
C HIS A 10 2.26 -2.44 14.97
N ALA A 11 3.05 -3.37 15.58
CA ALA A 11 2.56 -4.69 15.97
C ALA A 11 1.51 -4.65 17.08
N ASP A 12 1.58 -3.68 17.99
CA ASP A 12 0.59 -3.56 19.07
C ASP A 12 -0.79 -3.19 18.51
N GLU A 13 -0.82 -2.22 17.60
CA GLU A 13 -2.03 -1.83 16.88
C GLU A 13 -2.56 -2.97 16.02
N LEU A 14 -1.65 -3.75 15.38
CA LEU A 14 -2.05 -4.93 14.61
C LEU A 14 -2.73 -5.98 15.51
N VAL A 15 -2.17 -6.27 16.69
CA VAL A 15 -2.77 -7.21 17.65
C VAL A 15 -4.14 -6.71 18.10
N LEU A 16 -4.24 -5.46 18.50
CA LEU A 16 -5.51 -4.85 18.91
C LEU A 16 -6.56 -4.92 17.80
N LEU A 17 -6.15 -4.66 16.55
CA LEU A 17 -7.06 -4.72 15.40
C LEU A 17 -7.52 -6.15 15.12
N LEU A 18 -6.61 -7.13 15.16
CA LEU A 18 -6.95 -8.54 14.98
C LEU A 18 -7.93 -9.02 16.06
N GLU A 19 -7.69 -8.69 17.32
CA GLU A 19 -8.59 -9.02 18.44
C GLU A 19 -9.96 -8.35 18.28
N LYS A 20 -10.00 -7.09 17.89
CA LYS A 20 -11.25 -6.34 17.62
C LYS A 20 -12.02 -6.92 16.43
N LEU A 21 -11.33 -7.48 15.45
CA LEU A 21 -11.90 -8.23 14.35
C LEU A 21 -12.37 -9.63 14.76
N GLY A 22 -12.03 -10.11 15.95
CA GLY A 22 -12.43 -11.42 16.49
C GLY A 22 -11.43 -12.55 16.20
N TYR A 23 -10.23 -12.24 15.73
CA TYR A 23 -9.14 -13.22 15.62
C TYR A 23 -8.58 -13.53 17.00
N GLN A 24 -8.20 -14.78 17.23
CA GLN A 24 -7.66 -15.26 18.50
C GLN A 24 -6.27 -15.86 18.28
N TYR A 25 -5.34 -15.58 19.20
CA TYR A 25 -4.02 -16.18 19.17
C TYR A 25 -4.10 -17.68 19.51
N GLN A 26 -3.52 -18.51 18.67
CA GLN A 26 -3.38 -19.94 18.83
C GLN A 26 -1.95 -20.28 19.21
N SER A 27 -1.75 -20.79 20.42
CA SER A 27 -0.39 -21.06 20.94
C SER A 27 0.31 -22.24 20.28
N ASP A 28 -0.43 -23.20 19.76
CA ASP A 28 0.07 -24.40 19.07
C ASP A 28 0.66 -24.07 17.69
N THR A 29 0.06 -23.14 16.98
CA THR A 29 0.50 -22.67 15.66
C THR A 29 1.22 -21.32 15.69
N GLN A 30 1.27 -20.67 16.86
CA GLN A 30 1.81 -19.34 17.07
C GLN A 30 1.26 -18.29 16.08
N THR A 31 -0.04 -18.35 15.78
CA THR A 31 -0.70 -17.48 14.80
C THR A 31 -2.05 -16.96 15.29
N TYR A 32 -2.48 -15.83 14.73
CA TYR A 32 -3.84 -15.33 14.91
C TYR A 32 -4.79 -15.97 13.91
N GLN A 33 -5.90 -16.49 14.38
CA GLN A 33 -6.87 -17.21 13.55
C GLN A 33 -8.31 -16.83 13.93
N TYR A 34 -9.16 -16.69 12.93
CA TYR A 34 -10.60 -16.52 13.18
C TYR A 34 -11.24 -17.86 13.55
N PRO A 35 -12.14 -17.89 14.56
CA PRO A 35 -12.80 -19.13 14.98
C PRO A 35 -13.41 -19.91 13.80
N GLY A 36 -13.10 -21.20 13.72
CA GLY A 36 -13.56 -22.07 12.64
C GLY A 36 -13.03 -21.76 11.25
N ASN A 37 -11.97 -20.93 11.13
CA ASN A 37 -11.41 -20.46 9.85
C ASN A 37 -12.46 -19.77 8.95
N ALA A 38 -13.52 -19.23 9.53
CA ALA A 38 -14.62 -18.63 8.78
C ALA A 38 -14.22 -17.35 8.03
N ARG A 39 -13.12 -16.70 8.45
CA ARG A 39 -12.57 -15.50 7.82
C ARG A 39 -11.05 -15.59 7.69
N LYS A 40 -10.50 -14.90 6.69
CA LYS A 40 -9.06 -14.71 6.52
C LYS A 40 -8.75 -13.22 6.39
N VAL A 41 -7.52 -12.85 6.72
CA VAL A 41 -6.99 -11.49 6.51
C VAL A 41 -6.38 -11.35 5.11
N VAL A 42 -6.42 -10.14 4.56
CA VAL A 42 -5.58 -9.71 3.43
C VAL A 42 -4.82 -8.46 3.83
N PHE A 43 -3.51 -8.53 3.86
CA PHE A 43 -2.62 -7.40 4.14
C PHE A 43 -2.25 -6.69 2.83
N VAL A 44 -2.37 -5.35 2.80
CA VAL A 44 -2.11 -4.55 1.58
C VAL A 44 -0.64 -4.17 1.38
N GLY A 45 0.28 -4.77 2.16
CA GLY A 45 1.72 -4.47 2.12
C GLY A 45 2.12 -3.38 3.12
N ASP A 46 3.35 -2.86 2.95
CA ASP A 46 3.98 -1.87 3.82
C ASP A 46 4.02 -2.32 5.29
N LEU A 47 4.64 -3.48 5.51
CA LEU A 47 4.81 -4.09 6.83
C LEU A 47 5.99 -3.50 7.59
N VAL A 48 7.05 -3.09 6.86
CA VAL A 48 8.33 -2.64 7.39
C VAL A 48 8.47 -1.11 7.42
N ASP A 49 9.57 -0.66 8.01
CA ASP A 49 9.96 0.73 8.19
C ASP A 49 9.09 1.50 9.21
N ARG A 50 9.67 2.59 9.74
CA ARG A 50 9.02 3.63 10.57
C ARG A 50 8.69 3.23 12.00
N GLY A 51 7.87 2.19 12.18
CA GLY A 51 7.35 1.80 13.50
C GLY A 51 8.36 1.08 14.39
N PRO A 52 8.00 0.90 15.66
CA PRO A 52 8.93 0.42 16.68
C PRO A 52 9.09 -1.11 16.73
N LYS A 53 8.12 -1.88 16.22
CA LYS A 53 8.03 -3.34 16.39
C LYS A 53 7.95 -4.10 15.06
N ILE A 54 8.96 -3.87 14.20
CA ILE A 54 8.99 -4.42 12.83
C ILE A 54 9.10 -5.94 12.84
N ARG A 55 9.98 -6.52 13.69
CA ARG A 55 10.14 -7.98 13.76
C ARG A 55 8.86 -8.65 14.19
N GLU A 56 8.21 -8.14 15.22
CA GLU A 56 6.94 -8.65 15.74
C GLU A 56 5.83 -8.56 14.67
N THR A 57 5.76 -7.46 13.94
CA THR A 57 4.82 -7.32 12.81
C THR A 57 5.06 -8.41 11.77
N LEU A 58 6.31 -8.59 11.34
CA LEU A 58 6.66 -9.61 10.35
C LEU A 58 6.40 -11.03 10.85
N MET A 59 6.69 -11.32 12.12
CA MET A 59 6.38 -12.61 12.74
C MET A 59 4.88 -12.91 12.70
N ILE A 60 4.03 -11.95 13.08
CA ILE A 60 2.57 -12.12 13.06
C ILE A 60 2.08 -12.35 11.64
N VAL A 61 2.42 -11.43 10.71
CA VAL A 61 1.90 -11.49 9.34
C VAL A 61 2.38 -12.76 8.62
N LYS A 62 3.68 -13.07 8.71
CA LYS A 62 4.24 -14.26 8.07
C LYS A 62 3.64 -15.54 8.65
N SER A 63 3.52 -15.65 9.98
CA SER A 63 2.87 -16.80 10.61
C SER A 63 1.43 -16.98 10.11
N MET A 64 0.65 -15.92 9.99
CA MET A 64 -0.72 -16.00 9.46
C MET A 64 -0.75 -16.44 7.99
N VAL A 65 0.20 -15.98 7.17
CA VAL A 65 0.30 -16.40 5.75
C VAL A 65 0.73 -17.86 5.64
N ASP A 66 1.77 -18.26 6.37
CA ASP A 66 2.29 -19.64 6.35
C ASP A 66 1.23 -20.67 6.83
N ASN A 67 0.40 -20.28 7.78
CA ASN A 67 -0.73 -21.11 8.26
C ASN A 67 -1.98 -21.00 7.39
N ASN A 68 -1.90 -20.32 6.23
CA ASN A 68 -3.00 -20.17 5.27
C ASN A 68 -4.28 -19.53 5.88
N VAL A 69 -4.12 -18.67 6.89
CA VAL A 69 -5.21 -17.88 7.50
C VAL A 69 -5.16 -16.41 7.05
N ALA A 70 -4.16 -16.03 6.28
CA ALA A 70 -4.06 -14.73 5.65
C ALA A 70 -3.44 -14.79 4.25
N TYR A 71 -3.59 -13.69 3.52
CA TYR A 71 -2.87 -13.33 2.30
C TYR A 71 -2.12 -12.02 2.54
N CYS A 72 -1.02 -11.83 1.83
CA CYS A 72 -0.28 -10.57 1.87
C CYS A 72 0.20 -10.22 0.46
N ILE A 73 0.11 -8.96 0.07
CA ILE A 73 0.75 -8.44 -1.14
C ILE A 73 2.00 -7.66 -0.78
N ARG A 74 2.88 -7.45 -1.77
CA ARG A 74 4.08 -6.65 -1.63
C ARG A 74 3.74 -5.17 -1.66
N GLY A 75 4.12 -4.42 -0.63
CA GLY A 75 4.11 -2.96 -0.63
C GLY A 75 5.43 -2.37 -1.15
N ASN A 76 5.46 -1.07 -1.37
CA ASN A 76 6.66 -0.40 -1.85
C ASN A 76 7.80 -0.42 -0.81
N HIS A 77 7.51 -0.56 0.47
CA HIS A 77 8.52 -0.67 1.51
C HIS A 77 9.21 -2.03 1.49
N GLU A 78 8.52 -3.12 1.23
CA GLU A 78 9.11 -4.44 1.00
C GLU A 78 9.97 -4.45 -0.28
N ASP A 79 9.49 -3.86 -1.39
CA ASP A 79 10.25 -3.74 -2.63
C ASP A 79 11.51 -2.89 -2.46
N ASN A 80 11.38 -1.78 -1.74
CA ASN A 80 12.51 -0.92 -1.37
C ASN A 80 13.53 -1.66 -0.48
N ALA A 81 13.07 -2.50 0.45
CA ALA A 81 13.95 -3.31 1.29
C ALA A 81 14.73 -4.34 0.46
N ILE A 82 14.06 -5.07 -0.44
CA ILE A 82 14.72 -5.99 -1.38
C ILE A 82 15.82 -5.24 -2.16
N LYS A 83 15.48 -4.13 -2.80
CA LYS A 83 16.41 -3.34 -3.62
C LYS A 83 17.55 -2.71 -2.80
N PHE A 84 17.30 -2.35 -1.54
CA PHE A 84 18.31 -1.79 -0.63
C PHE A 84 19.40 -2.81 -0.27
N TRP A 85 19.04 -4.09 -0.17
CA TRP A 85 19.97 -5.17 0.19
C TRP A 85 20.46 -5.99 -1.02
N THR A 86 19.96 -5.70 -2.24
CA THR A 86 20.41 -6.38 -3.46
C THR A 86 21.53 -5.59 -4.15
N PRO A 87 22.74 -6.19 -4.33
CA PRO A 87 23.82 -5.56 -5.06
C PRO A 87 23.43 -5.23 -6.50
N ASP A 88 23.88 -4.08 -7.00
CA ASP A 88 23.78 -3.71 -8.41
C ASP A 88 25.10 -4.06 -9.12
N HIS A 89 25.16 -5.26 -9.67
CA HIS A 89 26.35 -5.75 -10.36
C HIS A 89 26.69 -4.99 -11.66
N LYS A 90 25.73 -4.24 -12.22
CA LYS A 90 25.91 -3.48 -13.46
C LYS A 90 26.50 -2.10 -13.19
N ASN A 91 26.00 -1.40 -12.18
CA ASN A 91 26.36 -0.01 -11.91
C ASN A 91 27.20 0.16 -10.63
N GLY A 92 27.41 -0.92 -9.87
CA GLY A 92 28.05 -0.91 -8.58
C GLY A 92 27.13 -0.43 -7.45
N GLY A 93 27.47 -0.82 -6.20
CA GLY A 93 26.67 -0.51 -5.04
C GLY A 93 25.40 -1.38 -4.95
N TYR A 94 24.24 -0.79 -4.69
CA TYR A 94 22.99 -1.49 -4.48
C TYR A 94 21.91 -0.97 -5.44
N GLN A 95 20.91 -1.80 -5.75
CA GLN A 95 19.80 -1.44 -6.65
C GLN A 95 19.01 -0.23 -6.14
N ARG A 96 18.88 -0.09 -4.80
CA ARG A 96 18.45 1.15 -4.17
C ARG A 96 19.67 1.81 -3.52
N LYS A 97 20.03 3.01 -4.00
CA LYS A 97 21.20 3.76 -3.49
C LYS A 97 21.09 3.97 -1.97
N HIS A 98 22.20 3.75 -1.25
CA HIS A 98 22.32 4.05 0.18
C HIS A 98 22.55 5.56 0.41
N SER A 99 21.65 6.39 -0.11
CA SER A 99 21.63 7.83 0.19
C SER A 99 21.15 8.06 1.61
N VAL A 100 21.49 9.21 2.20
CA VAL A 100 21.05 9.60 3.55
C VAL A 100 19.53 9.46 3.68
N LYS A 101 18.78 9.93 2.68
CA LYS A 101 17.32 9.80 2.62
C LYS A 101 16.86 8.33 2.74
N ASN A 102 17.43 7.44 1.92
CA ASN A 102 17.02 6.04 1.87
C ASN A 102 17.42 5.28 3.15
N ILE A 103 18.60 5.62 3.73
CA ILE A 103 19.05 5.07 5.00
C ILE A 103 18.08 5.50 6.12
N ILE A 104 17.76 6.78 6.24
CA ILE A 104 16.82 7.28 7.26
C ILE A 104 15.45 6.60 7.12
N GLN A 105 14.95 6.47 5.89
CA GLN A 105 13.66 5.82 5.65
C GLN A 105 13.64 4.36 6.10
N HIS A 106 14.75 3.63 5.91
CA HIS A 106 14.88 2.21 6.23
C HIS A 106 15.51 1.93 7.61
N TYR A 107 15.88 2.98 8.34
CA TYR A 107 16.65 2.88 9.59
C TYR A 107 15.99 2.03 10.67
N ALA A 108 14.68 2.16 10.85
CA ALA A 108 13.94 1.38 11.86
C ALA A 108 14.04 -0.12 11.59
N THR A 109 13.94 -0.52 10.31
CA THR A 109 14.10 -1.92 9.88
C THR A 109 15.52 -2.40 10.07
N VAL A 110 16.53 -1.63 9.63
CA VAL A 110 17.95 -1.97 9.84
C VAL A 110 18.26 -2.16 11.31
N LYS A 111 17.77 -1.27 12.18
CA LYS A 111 17.94 -1.36 13.63
C LYS A 111 17.24 -2.59 14.22
N ALA A 112 16.03 -2.92 13.76
CA ALA A 112 15.26 -4.06 14.25
C ALA A 112 15.94 -5.40 13.97
N PHE A 113 16.71 -5.48 12.87
CA PHE A 113 17.44 -6.69 12.47
C PHE A 113 18.95 -6.61 12.72
N GLN A 114 19.43 -5.64 13.49
CA GLN A 114 20.85 -5.58 13.88
C GLN A 114 21.24 -6.86 14.62
N ASN A 115 22.28 -7.56 14.14
CA ASN A 115 22.73 -8.88 14.61
C ASN A 115 21.72 -10.03 14.38
N HIS A 116 20.79 -9.88 13.43
CA HIS A 116 19.81 -10.90 13.04
C HIS A 116 19.82 -11.12 11.51
N ASP A 117 21.01 -11.21 10.90
CA ASP A 117 21.20 -11.22 9.45
C ASP A 117 20.53 -12.41 8.76
N GLU A 118 20.56 -13.60 9.39
CA GLU A 118 19.90 -14.80 8.84
C GLU A 118 18.37 -14.64 8.82
N GLU A 119 17.81 -14.14 9.92
CA GLU A 119 16.37 -13.87 10.01
C GLU A 119 15.94 -12.79 8.99
N TRP A 120 16.75 -11.73 8.86
CA TRP A 120 16.47 -10.69 7.86
C TRP A 120 16.54 -11.24 6.43
N SER A 121 17.53 -12.05 6.12
CA SER A 121 17.66 -12.70 4.81
C SER A 121 16.46 -13.59 4.51
N MET A 122 15.91 -14.29 5.50
CA MET A 122 14.68 -15.08 5.36
C MET A 122 13.49 -14.18 5.01
N TYR A 123 13.32 -13.01 5.65
CA TYR A 123 12.26 -12.06 5.32
C TYR A 123 12.43 -11.42 3.93
N LEU A 124 13.66 -11.04 3.54
CA LEU A 124 13.92 -10.53 2.19
C LEU A 124 13.52 -11.55 1.13
N ASN A 125 13.88 -12.83 1.31
CA ASN A 125 13.46 -13.91 0.43
C ASN A 125 11.93 -14.07 0.41
N TRP A 126 11.28 -14.01 1.56
CA TRP A 126 9.82 -14.09 1.64
C TRP A 126 9.16 -12.92 0.91
N PHE A 127 9.65 -11.69 1.02
CA PHE A 127 9.11 -10.54 0.27
C PHE A 127 9.15 -10.76 -1.24
N THR A 128 10.16 -11.46 -1.77
CA THR A 128 10.22 -11.77 -3.20
C THR A 128 9.11 -12.72 -3.66
N THR A 129 8.53 -13.48 -2.75
CA THR A 129 7.42 -14.41 -3.02
C THR A 129 6.05 -13.77 -2.89
N LEU A 130 5.94 -12.54 -2.39
CA LEU A 130 4.68 -11.83 -2.27
C LEU A 130 4.22 -11.31 -3.65
N PRO A 131 2.93 -11.49 -4.00
CA PRO A 131 2.37 -10.95 -5.23
C PRO A 131 2.27 -9.42 -5.17
N TYR A 132 2.24 -8.76 -6.32
CA TYR A 132 2.00 -7.32 -6.44
C TYR A 132 0.54 -6.94 -6.27
N PHE A 133 -0.37 -7.85 -6.60
CA PHE A 133 -1.81 -7.68 -6.45
C PHE A 133 -2.48 -9.03 -6.24
N LEU A 134 -3.70 -9.01 -5.74
CA LEU A 134 -4.57 -10.18 -5.66
C LEU A 134 -5.91 -9.86 -6.32
N GLU A 135 -6.38 -10.81 -7.13
CA GLU A 135 -7.72 -10.78 -7.69
C GLU A 135 -8.52 -11.98 -7.18
N PHE A 136 -9.54 -11.69 -6.40
CA PHE A 136 -10.52 -12.68 -5.94
C PHE A 136 -11.79 -12.61 -6.81
N ASP A 137 -12.67 -13.58 -6.67
CA ASP A 137 -13.92 -13.59 -7.44
C ASP A 137 -14.74 -12.32 -7.27
N ARG A 138 -14.74 -11.73 -6.05
CA ARG A 138 -15.63 -10.62 -5.67
C ARG A 138 -14.92 -9.30 -5.38
N PHE A 139 -13.61 -9.26 -5.28
CA PHE A 139 -12.84 -8.04 -4.99
C PHE A 139 -11.39 -8.16 -5.45
N ARG A 140 -10.69 -7.03 -5.44
CA ARG A 140 -9.27 -6.90 -5.75
C ARG A 140 -8.51 -6.23 -4.61
N VAL A 141 -7.23 -6.55 -4.51
CA VAL A 141 -6.31 -5.88 -3.59
C VAL A 141 -5.05 -5.48 -4.33
N ILE A 142 -4.64 -4.23 -4.17
CA ILE A 142 -3.42 -3.65 -4.75
C ILE A 142 -2.74 -2.77 -3.70
N HIS A 143 -1.42 -2.51 -3.85
CA HIS A 143 -0.78 -1.64 -2.86
C HIS A 143 -1.12 -0.16 -3.09
N ALA A 144 -0.93 0.37 -4.31
CA ALA A 144 -1.16 1.81 -4.55
C ALA A 144 -2.19 2.10 -5.66
N SER A 145 -1.89 1.83 -6.95
CA SER A 145 -2.80 2.15 -8.05
C SER A 145 -3.08 0.94 -8.93
N TRP A 146 -4.35 0.77 -9.30
CA TRP A 146 -4.76 -0.24 -10.26
C TRP A 146 -4.55 0.25 -11.69
N HIS A 147 -4.09 -0.64 -12.57
CA HIS A 147 -4.01 -0.41 -14.00
C HIS A 147 -4.64 -1.57 -14.76
N ASN A 148 -5.52 -1.30 -15.74
CA ASN A 148 -6.31 -2.34 -16.41
C ASN A 148 -5.46 -3.39 -17.15
N SER A 149 -4.21 -3.07 -17.51
CA SER A 149 -3.30 -4.08 -18.09
C SER A 149 -3.00 -5.24 -17.15
N LEU A 150 -3.22 -5.09 -15.85
CA LEU A 150 -3.06 -6.16 -14.86
C LEU A 150 -4.04 -7.31 -15.10
N LEU A 151 -5.21 -7.04 -15.67
CA LEU A 151 -6.20 -8.07 -16.05
C LEU A 151 -5.63 -9.07 -17.09
N ASN A 152 -4.66 -8.63 -17.88
CA ASN A 152 -3.98 -9.45 -18.88
C ASN A 152 -2.62 -9.95 -18.38
N SER A 153 -2.26 -9.72 -17.12
CA SER A 153 -1.02 -10.23 -16.55
C SER A 153 -1.12 -11.74 -16.35
N PRO A 154 -0.15 -12.52 -16.85
CA PRO A 154 -0.16 -13.98 -16.69
C PRO A 154 0.00 -14.41 -15.23
N THR A 155 0.48 -13.53 -14.37
CA THR A 155 0.76 -13.81 -12.96
C THR A 155 0.76 -12.52 -12.13
N PRO A 156 0.29 -12.56 -10.88
CA PRO A 156 0.40 -11.41 -9.97
C PRO A 156 1.80 -11.21 -9.39
N PHE A 157 2.76 -12.09 -9.71
CA PHE A 157 4.13 -12.06 -9.17
C PHE A 157 5.12 -11.31 -10.05
N HIS A 158 4.73 -10.94 -11.27
CA HIS A 158 5.60 -10.25 -12.21
C HIS A 158 4.82 -9.25 -13.06
N ILE A 159 5.29 -8.01 -13.11
CA ILE A 159 4.77 -6.96 -13.98
C ILE A 159 5.89 -6.55 -14.94
N ALA A 160 5.77 -6.96 -16.21
CA ALA A 160 6.80 -6.72 -17.22
C ALA A 160 6.93 -5.23 -17.61
N ASN A 161 5.89 -4.44 -17.46
CA ASN A 161 5.90 -3.02 -17.76
C ASN A 161 6.32 -2.22 -16.53
N HIS A 162 7.54 -1.69 -16.51
CA HIS A 162 8.09 -0.90 -15.40
C HIS A 162 7.25 0.33 -15.02
N LYS A 163 6.57 0.98 -15.98
CA LYS A 163 5.67 2.09 -15.65
C LYS A 163 4.47 1.60 -14.86
N VAL A 164 3.87 0.48 -15.26
CA VAL A 164 2.75 -0.14 -14.53
C VAL A 164 3.20 -0.64 -13.16
N GLU A 165 4.36 -1.31 -13.08
CA GLU A 165 4.96 -1.72 -11.81
C GLU A 165 5.14 -0.53 -10.86
N HIS A 166 5.69 0.58 -11.36
CA HIS A 166 5.86 1.81 -10.57
C HIS A 166 4.51 2.35 -10.06
N MET A 167 3.48 2.39 -10.91
CA MET A 167 2.14 2.84 -10.51
C MET A 167 1.52 1.94 -9.44
N VAL A 168 1.67 0.62 -9.59
CA VAL A 168 1.19 -0.38 -8.63
C VAL A 168 1.82 -0.20 -7.25
N MET A 169 3.09 0.19 -7.19
CA MET A 169 3.87 0.30 -5.95
C MET A 169 3.87 1.71 -5.35
N HIS A 170 3.77 2.75 -6.16
CA HIS A 170 3.97 4.14 -5.73
C HIS A 170 2.81 5.09 -6.04
N GLY A 171 1.75 4.57 -6.68
CA GLY A 171 0.65 5.37 -7.16
C GLY A 171 0.93 6.02 -8.52
N GLU A 172 -0.12 6.44 -9.19
CA GLU A 172 -0.03 7.21 -10.42
C GLU A 172 0.36 8.66 -10.08
N GLU A 173 1.43 9.16 -10.68
CA GLU A 173 1.85 10.56 -10.57
C GLU A 173 1.50 11.34 -11.84
N VAL A 174 0.99 12.54 -11.68
CA VAL A 174 0.62 13.45 -12.77
C VAL A 174 1.44 14.72 -12.69
N LYS A 175 2.06 15.10 -13.81
CA LYS A 175 2.80 16.38 -13.93
C LYS A 175 1.81 17.53 -13.70
N MET A 176 2.14 18.41 -12.76
CA MET A 176 1.39 19.62 -12.49
C MET A 176 1.61 20.66 -13.62
N PRO A 177 0.74 21.68 -13.72
CA PRO A 177 0.97 22.80 -14.64
C PRO A 177 2.33 23.44 -14.45
N ASP A 178 2.87 24.00 -15.51
CA ASP A 178 4.16 24.70 -15.45
C ASP A 178 4.10 25.85 -14.44
N GLY A 179 5.13 25.96 -13.61
CA GLY A 179 5.19 26.89 -12.48
C GLY A 179 4.56 26.37 -11.18
N CYS A 180 3.81 25.28 -11.22
CA CYS A 180 3.29 24.64 -9.99
C CYS A 180 4.29 23.63 -9.44
N SER A 181 4.59 23.76 -8.16
CA SER A 181 5.48 22.82 -7.44
C SER A 181 5.19 22.88 -5.95
N PHE A 182 5.63 21.84 -5.24
CA PHE A 182 5.69 21.85 -3.79
C PHE A 182 7.01 21.25 -3.31
N THR A 183 7.41 21.58 -2.11
CA THR A 183 8.56 20.95 -1.47
C THR A 183 8.08 19.80 -0.62
N ASP A 184 8.56 18.57 -0.92
CA ASP A 184 8.23 17.42 -0.10
C ASP A 184 8.92 17.51 1.29
N LYS A 185 8.53 16.64 2.20
CA LYS A 185 9.08 16.61 3.58
C LYS A 185 10.60 16.40 3.63
N ASP A 186 11.20 15.91 2.54
CA ASP A 186 12.62 15.65 2.43
C ASP A 186 13.37 16.84 1.77
N GLY A 187 12.68 17.97 1.51
CA GLY A 187 13.23 19.16 0.92
C GLY A 187 13.36 19.14 -0.61
N ASN A 188 12.82 18.12 -1.30
CA ASN A 188 12.88 18.05 -2.76
C ASN A 188 11.72 18.83 -3.38
N VAL A 189 12.01 19.63 -4.41
CA VAL A 189 10.97 20.27 -5.22
C VAL A 189 10.32 19.22 -6.12
N ARG A 190 9.00 19.09 -6.01
CA ARG A 190 8.17 18.18 -6.78
C ARG A 190 7.29 18.96 -7.74
N THR A 191 7.32 18.57 -9.01
CA THR A 191 6.50 19.14 -10.10
C THR A 191 5.42 18.17 -10.59
N ALA A 192 5.29 17.02 -9.92
CA ALA A 192 4.25 16.05 -10.13
C ALA A 192 3.59 15.70 -8.80
N GLY A 193 2.30 15.45 -8.80
CA GLY A 193 1.53 15.04 -7.64
C GLY A 193 0.89 13.67 -7.86
N ARG A 194 0.64 12.95 -6.77
CA ARG A 194 -0.07 11.67 -6.81
C ARG A 194 -1.54 11.90 -7.15
N SER A 195 -2.06 11.12 -8.11
CA SER A 195 -3.45 11.22 -8.54
C SER A 195 -4.40 10.44 -7.65
N GLN A 196 -5.65 10.83 -7.65
CA GLN A 196 -6.77 9.99 -7.23
C GLN A 196 -7.18 9.11 -8.42
N TRP A 197 -6.36 8.12 -8.74
CA TRP A 197 -6.44 7.26 -9.93
C TRP A 197 -7.81 6.59 -10.14
N TRP A 198 -8.60 6.48 -9.11
CA TRP A 198 -9.97 5.93 -9.18
C TRP A 198 -10.99 6.90 -9.78
N LEU A 199 -10.66 8.20 -9.89
CA LEU A 199 -11.53 9.20 -10.52
C LEU A 199 -11.26 9.26 -12.03
N ASN A 200 -12.32 9.47 -12.81
CA ASN A 200 -12.15 9.86 -14.20
C ASN A 200 -11.64 11.31 -14.25
N PRO A 201 -10.45 11.57 -14.80
CA PRO A 201 -9.87 12.91 -14.82
C PRO A 201 -10.57 13.89 -15.78
N ARG A 202 -11.38 13.40 -16.73
CA ARG A 202 -12.06 14.25 -17.71
C ARG A 202 -13.02 15.22 -17.04
N GLY A 203 -12.84 16.50 -17.31
CA GLY A 203 -13.63 17.57 -16.71
C GLY A 203 -13.25 17.95 -15.28
N LEU A 204 -12.21 17.34 -14.72
CA LEU A 204 -11.67 17.72 -13.41
C LEU A 204 -10.57 18.77 -13.55
N THR A 205 -10.39 19.56 -12.50
CA THR A 205 -9.19 20.38 -12.30
C THR A 205 -8.07 19.54 -11.70
N TYR A 206 -6.82 19.99 -11.84
CA TYR A 206 -5.70 19.34 -11.16
C TYR A 206 -5.90 19.24 -9.65
N ARG A 207 -6.43 20.30 -9.01
CA ARG A 207 -6.73 20.31 -7.57
C ARG A 207 -7.69 19.18 -7.17
N ARG A 208 -8.69 18.93 -7.99
CA ARG A 208 -9.70 17.89 -7.71
C ARG A 208 -9.16 16.49 -7.95
N TYR A 209 -8.22 16.33 -8.88
CA TYR A 209 -7.68 15.03 -9.27
C TYR A 209 -6.46 14.62 -8.46
N LEU A 210 -5.65 15.59 -8.02
CA LEU A 210 -4.49 15.30 -7.18
C LEU A 210 -4.88 15.05 -5.72
N GLU A 211 -4.04 14.32 -5.01
CA GLU A 211 -4.25 13.99 -3.61
C GLU A 211 -4.18 15.23 -2.68
N THR A 212 -4.66 15.08 -1.47
CA THR A 212 -4.94 16.15 -0.48
C THR A 212 -3.79 17.12 -0.18
N TYR A 213 -2.52 16.70 -0.32
CA TYR A 213 -1.39 17.63 -0.13
C TYR A 213 -1.26 18.69 -1.23
N ALA A 214 -2.02 18.55 -2.31
CA ALA A 214 -2.07 19.56 -3.38
C ALA A 214 -2.98 20.77 -3.06
N HIS A 215 -3.73 20.73 -1.96
CA HIS A 215 -4.72 21.78 -1.64
C HIS A 215 -4.13 23.18 -1.49
N ASP A 216 -2.89 23.29 -1.00
CA ASP A 216 -2.25 24.59 -0.74
C ASP A 216 -1.38 25.08 -1.91
N ILE A 217 -1.32 24.33 -3.04
CA ILE A 217 -0.53 24.72 -4.21
C ILE A 217 -1.35 25.68 -5.07
N PRO A 218 -0.88 26.93 -5.31
CA PRO A 218 -1.56 27.86 -6.22
C PRO A 218 -1.56 27.35 -7.68
N GLY A 219 -2.57 27.75 -8.46
CA GLY A 219 -2.62 27.47 -9.91
C GLY A 219 -3.16 26.09 -10.31
N LEU A 220 -3.61 25.25 -9.36
CA LEU A 220 -4.17 23.93 -9.66
C LEU A 220 -5.68 23.92 -9.99
N ASP A 221 -6.35 25.07 -9.98
CA ASP A 221 -7.79 25.18 -10.26
C ASP A 221 -8.14 25.25 -11.75
N ILE A 222 -7.18 24.89 -12.60
CA ILE A 222 -7.39 24.80 -14.05
C ILE A 222 -7.75 23.38 -14.47
N PRO A 223 -8.57 23.21 -15.53
CA PRO A 223 -8.86 21.90 -16.09
C PRO A 223 -7.61 21.16 -16.54
N ILE A 224 -7.62 19.84 -16.43
CA ILE A 224 -6.54 19.00 -16.97
C ILE A 224 -6.63 19.01 -18.50
N PRO A 225 -5.56 19.41 -19.24
CA PRO A 225 -5.59 19.51 -20.69
C PRO A 225 -5.72 18.15 -21.39
N ASP A 226 -6.31 18.12 -22.58
CA ASP A 226 -6.56 16.89 -23.34
C ASP A 226 -5.29 16.06 -23.59
N HIS A 227 -4.17 16.71 -23.95
CA HIS A 227 -2.90 16.01 -24.19
C HIS A 227 -2.34 15.31 -22.94
N ILE A 228 -2.72 15.76 -21.76
CA ILE A 228 -2.40 15.07 -20.48
C ILE A 228 -3.41 13.95 -20.26
N LEU A 229 -4.72 14.22 -20.48
CA LEU A 229 -5.78 13.21 -20.33
C LEU A 229 -5.55 11.97 -21.23
N GLU A 230 -4.96 12.14 -22.41
CA GLU A 230 -4.61 11.03 -23.31
C GLU A 230 -3.56 10.08 -22.73
N THR A 231 -2.76 10.54 -21.75
CA THR A 231 -1.73 9.74 -21.07
C THR A 231 -2.21 9.08 -19.77
N MET A 232 -3.44 9.40 -19.35
CA MET A 232 -4.02 8.99 -18.06
C MET A 232 -5.04 7.88 -18.26
N GLY A 233 -5.32 7.15 -17.18
CA GLY A 233 -6.43 6.21 -17.12
C GLY A 233 -7.80 6.91 -17.11
N SER A 234 -8.86 6.16 -17.38
CA SER A 234 -10.25 6.64 -17.32
C SER A 234 -10.86 6.57 -15.91
N GLY A 235 -10.04 6.33 -14.90
CA GLY A 235 -10.49 6.03 -13.54
C GLY A 235 -10.87 4.55 -13.36
N TYR A 236 -11.34 4.21 -12.17
CA TYR A 236 -11.83 2.87 -11.87
C TYR A 236 -13.32 2.77 -12.21
N GLY A 237 -13.68 1.79 -13.04
CA GLY A 237 -15.05 1.66 -13.53
C GLY A 237 -16.06 1.41 -12.42
N ALA A 238 -17.26 2.02 -12.55
CA ALA A 238 -18.32 1.86 -11.57
C ALA A 238 -18.84 0.42 -11.46
N ASP A 239 -18.74 -0.35 -12.55
CA ASP A 239 -19.18 -1.75 -12.61
C ASP A 239 -18.06 -2.74 -12.27
N GLU A 240 -16.86 -2.24 -11.98
CA GLU A 240 -15.73 -3.07 -11.56
C GLU A 240 -15.91 -3.60 -10.14
N LYS A 241 -15.27 -4.74 -9.86
CA LYS A 241 -15.24 -5.34 -8.50
C LYS A 241 -14.74 -4.33 -7.47
N PRO A 242 -15.21 -4.38 -6.22
CA PRO A 242 -14.59 -3.64 -5.13
C PRO A 242 -13.08 -3.82 -5.08
N ILE A 243 -12.35 -2.72 -4.87
CA ILE A 243 -10.89 -2.70 -4.78
C ILE A 243 -10.43 -2.04 -3.49
N PHE A 244 -9.45 -2.69 -2.84
CA PHE A 244 -8.84 -2.22 -1.60
C PHE A 244 -7.36 -1.93 -1.83
N PHE A 245 -6.86 -0.83 -1.24
CA PHE A 245 -5.48 -0.42 -1.39
C PHE A 245 -4.98 0.37 -0.18
N GLY A 246 -3.66 0.60 -0.10
CA GLY A 246 -2.96 1.36 0.93
C GLY A 246 -2.25 2.60 0.39
N HIS A 247 -1.04 2.90 0.90
CA HIS A 247 -0.06 3.84 0.36
C HIS A 247 -0.40 5.35 0.44
N TYR A 248 -1.66 5.75 0.57
CA TYR A 248 -2.11 7.13 0.33
C TYR A 248 -2.08 8.06 1.55
N TRP A 249 -1.75 7.56 2.73
CA TRP A 249 -1.54 8.36 3.94
C TRP A 249 -2.72 9.25 4.30
N LEU A 250 -3.93 8.72 4.17
CA LEU A 250 -5.15 9.42 4.52
C LEU A 250 -5.18 9.80 6.01
N ARG A 251 -6.05 10.74 6.35
CA ARG A 251 -6.24 11.24 7.71
C ARG A 251 -7.73 11.40 8.03
N GLY A 252 -8.03 11.48 9.32
CA GLY A 252 -9.40 11.65 9.81
C GLY A 252 -10.16 10.33 9.87
N GLU A 253 -11.48 10.40 9.84
CA GLU A 253 -12.35 9.24 9.89
C GLU A 253 -12.27 8.41 8.62
N PRO A 254 -12.11 7.09 8.72
CA PRO A 254 -12.08 6.21 7.56
C PRO A 254 -13.38 6.27 6.76
N ARG A 255 -13.23 6.37 5.45
CA ARG A 255 -14.34 6.40 4.50
C ARG A 255 -13.97 5.78 3.16
N ILE A 256 -14.94 5.23 2.46
CA ILE A 256 -14.78 4.77 1.09
C ILE A 256 -14.52 5.96 0.15
N GLN A 257 -13.68 5.75 -0.86
CA GLN A 257 -13.35 6.78 -1.87
C GLN A 257 -14.37 6.82 -3.01
N ALA A 258 -14.95 5.65 -3.32
CA ALA A 258 -16.11 5.47 -4.20
C ALA A 258 -16.87 4.22 -3.73
N HIS A 259 -18.07 3.98 -4.28
CA HIS A 259 -18.92 2.84 -3.87
C HIS A 259 -18.21 1.47 -4.00
N ASN A 260 -17.17 1.38 -4.83
CA ASN A 260 -16.36 0.17 -5.06
C ASN A 260 -14.85 0.41 -4.85
N VAL A 261 -14.43 1.51 -4.22
CA VAL A 261 -13.01 1.85 -4.01
C VAL A 261 -12.75 2.23 -2.56
N CYS A 262 -11.79 1.56 -1.92
CA CYS A 262 -11.49 1.74 -0.51
C CYS A 262 -9.97 1.78 -0.25
N CYS A 263 -9.48 2.93 0.21
CA CYS A 263 -8.14 3.07 0.76
C CYS A 263 -8.14 2.76 2.26
N LEU A 264 -7.13 2.01 2.71
CA LEU A 264 -7.01 1.58 4.11
C LEU A 264 -5.76 2.13 4.83
N ASP A 265 -4.94 2.94 4.14
CA ASP A 265 -3.82 3.61 4.79
C ASP A 265 -4.27 4.92 5.44
N TYR A 266 -4.45 4.88 6.76
CA TYR A 266 -4.79 6.03 7.60
C TYR A 266 -3.63 6.45 8.50
N SER A 267 -2.41 6.28 7.98
CA SER A 267 -1.18 6.89 8.52
C SER A 267 -0.83 6.46 9.95
N VAL A 268 -1.03 5.20 10.35
CA VAL A 268 -0.64 4.69 11.68
C VAL A 268 0.80 5.09 12.03
N ALA A 269 1.71 5.03 11.07
CA ALA A 269 3.12 5.41 11.22
C ALA A 269 3.35 6.92 11.44
N LYS A 270 2.31 7.75 11.46
CA LYS A 270 2.35 9.20 11.75
C LYS A 270 1.38 9.60 12.87
N GLY A 271 1.04 8.63 13.73
CA GLY A 271 0.07 8.84 14.81
C GLY A 271 -1.38 8.91 14.33
N GLY A 272 -1.67 8.36 13.16
CA GLY A 272 -3.02 8.05 12.70
C GLY A 272 -3.47 6.68 13.19
N ASN A 273 -4.41 6.07 12.50
CA ASN A 273 -5.04 4.82 12.88
C ASN A 273 -4.58 3.66 12.00
N LEU A 274 -4.53 2.45 12.56
CA LEU A 274 -4.52 1.22 11.77
C LEU A 274 -5.97 0.83 11.48
N VAL A 275 -6.25 0.60 10.19
CA VAL A 275 -7.62 0.45 9.69
C VAL A 275 -7.78 -0.87 8.96
N ALA A 276 -8.90 -1.54 9.21
CA ALA A 276 -9.37 -2.66 8.42
C ALA A 276 -10.75 -2.39 7.83
N TYR A 277 -11.06 -3.07 6.73
CA TYR A 277 -12.40 -3.17 6.19
C TYR A 277 -12.89 -4.63 6.27
N ARG A 278 -14.06 -4.84 6.87
CA ARG A 278 -14.71 -6.16 6.97
C ARG A 278 -15.55 -6.43 5.74
N PHE A 279 -15.01 -7.15 4.77
CA PHE A 279 -15.68 -7.47 3.51
C PHE A 279 -16.47 -8.79 3.62
N ASP A 280 -17.76 -8.75 3.33
CA ASP A 280 -18.69 -9.89 3.36
C ASP A 280 -19.21 -10.27 1.95
N GLY A 281 -18.65 -9.64 0.91
CA GLY A 281 -18.98 -9.92 -0.49
C GLY A 281 -19.96 -8.95 -1.13
N GLU A 282 -20.18 -7.81 -0.51
CA GLU A 282 -20.98 -6.72 -1.05
C GLU A 282 -20.36 -6.15 -2.34
N GLN A 283 -21.20 -5.73 -3.28
CA GLN A 283 -20.78 -5.03 -4.51
C GLN A 283 -20.62 -3.52 -4.29
N GLN A 284 -21.36 -2.98 -3.33
CA GLN A 284 -21.23 -1.59 -2.90
C GLN A 284 -20.69 -1.57 -1.48
N LEU A 285 -19.54 -0.93 -1.31
CA LEU A 285 -18.87 -0.82 -0.02
C LEU A 285 -19.66 0.08 0.93
N ASP A 286 -19.54 -0.17 2.22
CA ASP A 286 -20.28 0.49 3.30
C ASP A 286 -19.32 1.06 4.35
N ASN A 287 -19.45 2.34 4.68
CA ASN A 287 -18.64 3.00 5.71
C ASN A 287 -18.80 2.38 7.12
N ASN A 288 -19.87 1.65 7.39
CA ASN A 288 -20.05 0.95 8.68
C ASN A 288 -19.19 -0.31 8.84
N LYS A 289 -18.48 -0.70 7.79
CA LYS A 289 -17.62 -1.90 7.76
C LYS A 289 -16.16 -1.64 8.16
N PHE A 290 -15.79 -0.41 8.43
CA PHE A 290 -14.46 -0.09 8.95
C PHE A 290 -14.31 -0.53 10.40
N VAL A 291 -13.13 -1.10 10.71
CA VAL A 291 -12.66 -1.40 12.06
C VAL A 291 -11.34 -0.65 12.27
N VAL A 292 -11.24 0.10 13.34
CA VAL A 292 -10.18 1.11 13.55
C VAL A 292 -9.58 0.95 14.94
N VAL A 293 -8.27 1.06 15.04
CA VAL A 293 -7.52 1.14 16.31
C VAL A 293 -6.49 2.25 16.25
#